data_b5bc4a93ae1306f54abb10e538d51014
#
_entry.id   b5bc4a93ae1306f54abb10e538d51014
#
_cell.length_a   1.000
_cell.length_b   1.000
_cell.length_c   1.000
_cell.angle_alpha   90.00
_cell.angle_beta   90.00
_cell.angle_gamma   90.00
#
_symmetry.space_group_name_H-M   'P 1'
#
loop_
_entity.id
_entity.type
_entity.pdbx_description
1 polymer ?
#
loop_
_entity_poly.entity_id
_entity_poly.type
_entity_poly.pdbx_seq_one_letter_code
_entity_poly.pdbx_strand_id
1 'polypeptide(L)'
;NVEVIRGIPSAEYGDLTSGLVIVHSKAGVTPWQFKGKINPELQNYSLGKGFNLQHAGIFNFNFDYAKGWGDPRQKTRSYGRYTLNMGYGLDINKKWHTDTKLRLFYANDWNGKDPDAVNDGTENSSKNYTFNLTHNGRISFNMPLMRTLAYTFGVTTSKLDTRNSKIVPVSSGLLPIITAR
;
A
#
# COMPACT_ATOMS: atom_id res chain seq x y z
N ASN A 1 -12.95 -9.44 7.48
CA ASN A 1 -12.78 -10.90 7.57
C ASN A 1 -11.52 -11.31 6.86
N VAL A 2 -10.82 -12.27 7.45
CA VAL A 2 -9.67 -12.94 6.84
C VAL A 2 -10.07 -14.39 6.65
N GLU A 3 -9.97 -14.88 5.43
CA GLU A 3 -10.20 -16.27 5.05
C GLU A 3 -8.88 -16.89 4.64
N VAL A 4 -8.54 -18.03 5.21
CA VAL A 4 -7.33 -18.77 4.90
C VAL A 4 -7.74 -20.11 4.26
N ILE A 5 -7.46 -20.25 2.98
CA ILE A 5 -7.68 -21.49 2.23
C ILE A 5 -6.37 -22.25 2.19
N ARG A 6 -6.35 -23.44 2.80
CA ARG A 6 -5.20 -24.34 2.76
C ARG A 6 -5.41 -25.38 1.68
N GLY A 7 -4.40 -25.59 0.85
CA GLY A 7 -4.46 -26.51 -0.28
C GLY A 7 -4.74 -25.80 -1.60
N ILE A 8 -5.29 -26.50 -2.57
CA ILE A 8 -5.59 -25.97 -3.90
C ILE A 8 -6.88 -25.14 -3.81
N PRO A 9 -6.82 -23.81 -4.01
CA PRO A 9 -8.01 -22.98 -4.03
C PRO A 9 -8.88 -23.27 -5.24
N SER A 10 -10.14 -22.81 -5.22
CA SER A 10 -11.03 -22.96 -6.36
C SER A 10 -10.51 -22.25 -7.60
N ALA A 11 -10.92 -22.70 -8.79
CA ALA A 11 -10.54 -22.11 -10.08
C ALA A 11 -10.88 -20.60 -10.21
N GLU A 12 -11.73 -20.07 -9.34
CA GLU A 12 -12.06 -18.65 -9.23
C GLU A 12 -10.84 -17.77 -8.92
N TYR A 13 -9.83 -18.33 -8.25
CA TYR A 13 -8.61 -17.60 -7.82
C TYR A 13 -7.38 -17.87 -8.70
N GLY A 14 -7.58 -18.55 -9.83
CA GLY A 14 -6.51 -18.89 -10.77
C GLY A 14 -5.69 -20.12 -10.37
N ASP A 15 -4.62 -20.39 -11.11
CA ASP A 15 -3.74 -21.56 -10.92
C ASP A 15 -2.77 -21.39 -9.74
N LEU A 16 -3.32 -21.32 -8.54
CA LEU A 16 -2.51 -21.26 -7.32
C LEU A 16 -2.23 -22.68 -6.82
N THR A 17 -0.97 -23.03 -6.68
CA THR A 17 -0.51 -24.35 -6.19
C THR A 17 -0.30 -24.39 -4.67
N SER A 18 -0.36 -23.25 -4.00
CA SER A 18 -0.21 -23.11 -2.55
C SER A 18 -1.37 -22.31 -1.97
N GLY A 19 -1.62 -22.47 -0.68
CA GLY A 19 -2.77 -21.85 0.00
C GLY A 19 -2.96 -20.36 -0.29
N LEU A 20 -4.16 -19.88 -0.12
CA LEU A 20 -4.60 -18.51 -0.40
C LEU A 20 -5.09 -17.84 0.87
N VAL A 21 -4.67 -16.61 1.09
CA VAL A 21 -5.19 -15.75 2.16
C VAL A 21 -6.02 -14.63 1.53
N ILE A 22 -7.32 -14.66 1.79
CA ILE A 22 -8.24 -13.64 1.28
C ILE A 22 -8.58 -12.67 2.41
N VAL A 23 -8.31 -11.39 2.20
CA VAL A 23 -8.68 -10.34 3.14
C VAL A 23 -9.89 -9.58 2.59
N HIS A 24 -11.06 -9.86 3.16
CA HIS A 24 -12.29 -9.14 2.85
C HIS A 24 -12.36 -7.87 3.71
N SER A 25 -12.05 -6.73 3.13
CA SER A 25 -12.31 -5.43 3.75
C SER A 25 -13.58 -4.83 3.13
N LYS A 26 -14.55 -4.47 3.98
CA LYS A 26 -15.76 -3.76 3.57
C LYS A 26 -15.68 -2.31 4.01
N ALA A 27 -16.28 -1.41 3.26
CA ALA A 27 -16.55 -0.08 3.76
C ALA A 27 -17.44 -0.20 5.00
N GLY A 28 -17.05 0.43 6.10
CA GLY A 28 -17.74 0.33 7.37
C GLY A 28 -17.79 1.66 8.11
N VAL A 29 -18.86 1.88 8.87
CA VAL A 29 -18.97 3.03 9.76
C VAL A 29 -18.11 2.78 10.99
N THR A 30 -17.13 3.65 11.21
CA THR A 30 -16.23 3.58 12.36
C THR A 30 -16.06 4.97 12.97
N PRO A 31 -15.91 5.07 14.29
CA PRO A 31 -15.55 6.34 14.93
C PRO A 31 -14.15 6.78 14.48
N TRP A 32 -13.76 7.98 14.85
CA TRP A 32 -12.37 8.41 14.69
C TRP A 32 -11.44 7.42 15.38
N GLN A 33 -10.45 6.94 14.66
CA GLN A 33 -9.41 6.06 15.15
C GLN A 33 -8.06 6.73 14.92
N PHE A 34 -7.35 6.96 16.00
CA PHE A 34 -5.96 7.40 15.97
C PHE A 34 -5.11 6.34 16.65
N LYS A 35 -4.03 5.92 15.97
CA LYS A 35 -3.05 4.99 16.54
C LYS A 35 -1.67 5.58 16.34
N GLY A 36 -0.86 5.56 17.38
CA GLY A 36 0.53 5.96 17.36
C GLY A 36 1.40 4.86 17.95
N LYS A 37 2.52 4.57 17.29
CA LYS A 37 3.57 3.70 17.80
C LYS A 37 4.90 4.40 17.58
N ILE A 38 5.64 4.60 18.65
CA ILE A 38 6.96 5.25 18.62
C ILE A 38 7.93 4.35 19.36
N ASN A 39 9.01 3.99 18.71
CA ASN A 39 10.17 3.37 19.31
C ASN A 39 11.45 3.93 18.66
N PRO A 40 12.66 3.61 19.13
CA PRO A 40 13.90 4.17 18.57
C PRO A 40 14.09 3.92 17.08
N GLU A 41 13.55 2.82 16.55
CA GLU A 41 13.73 2.39 15.15
C GLU A 41 12.55 2.74 14.25
N LEU A 42 11.36 2.99 14.82
CA LEU A 42 10.12 3.16 14.06
C LEU A 42 9.19 4.18 14.69
N GLN A 43 8.68 5.07 13.87
CA GLN A 43 7.52 5.92 14.15
C GLN A 43 6.40 5.54 13.18
N ASN A 44 5.24 5.21 13.71
CA ASN A 44 4.06 4.89 12.92
C ASN A 44 2.85 5.63 13.49
N TYR A 45 2.10 6.28 12.60
CA TYR A 45 0.88 6.99 12.91
C TYR A 45 -0.20 6.58 11.93
N SER A 46 -1.39 6.33 12.45
CA SER A 46 -2.55 5.96 11.64
C SER A 46 -3.76 6.78 12.08
N LEU A 47 -4.50 7.27 11.11
CA LEU A 47 -5.73 8.03 11.29
C LEU A 47 -6.80 7.48 10.35
N GLY A 48 -7.97 7.15 10.90
CA GLY A 48 -9.06 6.64 10.09
C GLY A 48 -10.44 6.99 10.63
N LYS A 49 -11.42 6.98 9.74
CA LYS A 49 -12.84 7.13 10.07
C LYS A 49 -13.72 6.53 8.98
N GLY A 50 -14.88 6.05 9.39
CA GLY A 50 -15.95 5.64 8.48
C GLY A 50 -17.21 6.47 8.69
N PHE A 51 -17.78 6.95 7.60
CA PHE A 51 -18.96 7.81 7.57
C PHE A 51 -20.14 7.04 7.00
N ASN A 52 -21.29 7.20 7.64
CA ASN A 52 -22.56 6.81 7.05
C ASN A 52 -23.14 8.02 6.32
N LEU A 53 -23.20 7.94 5.00
CA LEU A 53 -23.78 8.97 4.15
C LEU A 53 -25.27 8.74 3.89
N GLN A 54 -25.93 7.96 4.74
CA GLN A 54 -27.32 7.56 4.62
C GLN A 54 -27.62 6.92 3.24
N HIS A 55 -28.47 7.58 2.42
CA HIS A 55 -28.84 7.09 1.11
C HIS A 55 -27.68 7.06 0.10
N ALA A 56 -26.59 7.81 0.37
CA ALA A 56 -25.40 7.85 -0.47
C ALA A 56 -24.35 6.77 -0.11
N GLY A 57 -24.69 5.85 0.79
CA GLY A 57 -23.82 4.72 1.14
C GLY A 57 -22.88 4.97 2.31
N ILE A 58 -21.80 4.21 2.35
CA ILE A 58 -20.80 4.25 3.42
C ILE A 58 -19.45 4.60 2.81
N PHE A 59 -18.80 5.61 3.36
CA PHE A 59 -17.44 5.99 2.98
C PHE A 59 -16.51 5.81 4.18
N ASN A 60 -15.34 5.25 3.97
CA ASN A 60 -14.29 5.19 4.97
C ASN A 60 -12.94 5.53 4.37
N PHE A 61 -12.07 6.06 5.22
CA PHE A 61 -10.67 6.26 4.87
C PHE A 61 -9.77 5.84 6.03
N ASN A 62 -8.55 5.48 5.69
CA ASN A 62 -7.47 5.25 6.63
C ASN A 62 -6.17 5.76 6.01
N PHE A 63 -5.50 6.64 6.73
CA PHE A 63 -4.19 7.16 6.38
C PHE A 63 -3.16 6.61 7.37
N ASP A 64 -2.10 6.02 6.84
CA ASP A 64 -1.00 5.48 7.62
C ASP A 64 0.30 6.14 7.18
N TYR A 65 1.07 6.59 8.15
CA TYR A 65 2.42 7.07 7.99
C TYR A 65 3.37 6.23 8.83
N ALA A 66 4.44 5.74 8.22
CA ALA A 66 5.51 5.07 8.93
C ALA A 66 6.86 5.62 8.48
N LYS A 67 7.73 5.92 9.44
CA LYS A 67 9.12 6.25 9.23
C LYS A 67 9.99 5.37 10.11
N GLY A 68 11.00 4.75 9.52
CA GLY A 68 11.91 3.88 10.25
C GLY A 68 13.35 4.09 9.85
N TRP A 69 14.25 3.59 10.69
CA TRP A 69 15.69 3.66 10.52
C TRP A 69 16.27 2.26 10.68
N GLY A 70 17.29 1.93 9.90
CA GLY A 70 17.98 0.64 10.02
C GLY A 70 18.79 0.51 11.31
N ASP A 71 19.37 1.61 11.77
CA ASP A 71 20.01 1.75 13.09
C ASP A 71 19.56 3.09 13.68
N PRO A 72 19.02 3.12 14.90
CA PRO A 72 18.58 4.36 15.54
C PRO A 72 19.75 5.34 15.84
N ARG A 73 20.98 4.84 15.90
CA ARG A 73 22.19 5.64 16.07
C ARG A 73 22.70 6.25 14.77
N GLN A 74 22.46 5.55 13.64
CA GLN A 74 22.85 5.97 12.30
C GLN A 74 21.61 6.32 11.47
N LYS A 75 21.24 7.58 11.40
CA LYS A 75 20.09 8.05 10.64
C LYS A 75 20.33 8.12 9.13
N THR A 76 21.45 7.60 8.66
CA THR A 76 21.83 7.56 7.25
C THR A 76 21.00 6.56 6.43
N ARG A 77 20.41 5.57 7.09
CA ARG A 77 19.51 4.59 6.46
C ARG A 77 18.11 4.75 7.00
N SER A 78 17.20 5.20 6.17
CA SER A 78 15.82 5.41 6.57
C SER A 78 14.85 5.01 5.49
N TYR A 79 13.64 4.69 5.91
CA TYR A 79 12.51 4.51 5.01
C TYR A 79 11.31 5.32 5.49
N GLY A 80 10.56 5.82 4.52
CA GLY A 80 9.26 6.45 4.74
C GLY A 80 8.18 5.72 3.97
N ARG A 81 7.02 5.53 4.57
CA ARG A 81 5.84 4.89 3.96
C ARG A 81 4.62 5.73 4.23
N TYR A 82 3.86 6.00 3.20
CA TYR A 82 2.58 6.68 3.27
C TYR A 82 1.54 5.82 2.57
N THR A 83 0.48 5.51 3.24
CA THR A 83 -0.61 4.73 2.68
C THR A 83 -1.93 5.44 2.94
N LEU A 84 -2.69 5.69 1.88
CA LEU A 84 -4.07 6.15 1.98
C LEU A 84 -4.96 5.08 1.39
N ASN A 85 -5.83 4.52 2.22
CA ASN A 85 -6.86 3.60 1.81
C ASN A 85 -8.21 4.31 1.92
N MET A 86 -9.02 4.24 0.88
CA MET A 86 -10.39 4.71 0.86
C MET A 86 -11.31 3.57 0.42
N GLY A 87 -12.46 3.49 1.04
CA GLY A 87 -13.49 2.54 0.69
C GLY A 87 -14.83 3.23 0.56
N TYR A 88 -15.57 2.91 -0.46
CA TYR A 88 -16.92 3.41 -0.69
C TYR A 88 -17.84 2.25 -1.03
N GLY A 89 -18.83 2.02 -0.19
CA GLY A 89 -19.85 0.99 -0.37
C GLY A 89 -21.22 1.63 -0.59
N LEU A 90 -21.92 1.19 -1.61
CA LEU A 90 -23.25 1.71 -1.96
C LEU A 90 -24.20 0.54 -2.27
N ASP A 91 -25.35 0.55 -1.62
CA ASP A 91 -26.51 -0.24 -2.00
C ASP A 91 -27.42 0.58 -2.90
N ILE A 92 -27.31 0.40 -4.22
CA ILE A 92 -28.13 1.14 -5.19
C ILE A 92 -29.61 0.76 -5.03
N ASN A 93 -29.85 -0.52 -4.74
CA ASN A 93 -31.15 -1.04 -4.36
C ASN A 93 -30.96 -2.35 -3.56
N LYS A 94 -32.05 -3.00 -3.11
CA LYS A 94 -32.00 -4.27 -2.37
C LYS A 94 -31.32 -5.44 -3.13
N LYS A 95 -31.10 -5.28 -4.42
CA LYS A 95 -30.53 -6.31 -5.31
C LYS A 95 -29.15 -5.98 -5.82
N TRP A 96 -28.71 -4.72 -5.73
CA TRP A 96 -27.43 -4.30 -6.29
C TRP A 96 -26.57 -3.60 -5.24
N HIS A 97 -25.50 -4.26 -4.88
CA HIS A 97 -24.47 -3.80 -3.96
C HIS A 97 -23.18 -3.54 -4.71
N THR A 98 -22.48 -2.43 -4.37
CA THR A 98 -21.18 -2.08 -4.96
C THR A 98 -20.20 -1.67 -3.88
N ASP A 99 -18.93 -2.07 -4.05
CA ASP A 99 -17.79 -1.66 -3.22
C ASP A 99 -16.66 -1.15 -4.10
N THR A 100 -16.24 0.08 -3.87
CA THR A 100 -15.08 0.69 -4.52
C THR A 100 -13.97 0.90 -3.50
N LYS A 101 -12.76 0.50 -3.83
CA LYS A 101 -11.58 0.65 -2.97
C LYS A 101 -10.49 1.35 -3.75
N LEU A 102 -9.92 2.37 -3.14
CA LEU A 102 -8.78 3.10 -3.63
C LEU A 102 -7.65 2.97 -2.62
N ARG A 103 -6.48 2.58 -3.09
CA ARG A 103 -5.25 2.58 -2.30
C ARG A 103 -4.18 3.39 -3.02
N LEU A 104 -3.67 4.39 -2.34
CA LEU A 104 -2.50 5.16 -2.73
C LEU A 104 -1.37 4.79 -1.77
N PHE A 105 -0.24 4.44 -2.33
CA PHE A 105 0.94 4.08 -1.57
C PHE A 105 2.15 4.83 -2.10
N TYR A 106 2.89 5.44 -1.19
CA TYR A 106 4.18 6.06 -1.48
C TYR A 106 5.22 5.52 -0.51
N ALA A 107 6.32 5.08 -1.07
CA ALA A 107 7.48 4.63 -0.32
C ALA A 107 8.72 5.42 -0.74
N ASN A 108 9.53 5.79 0.24
CA ASN A 108 10.82 6.42 0.03
C ASN A 108 11.84 5.73 0.91
N ASP A 109 12.77 5.03 0.28
CA ASP A 109 13.91 4.39 0.93
C ASP A 109 15.16 5.22 0.63
N TRP A 110 15.88 5.58 1.65
CA TRP A 110 17.12 6.33 1.53
C TRP A 110 18.24 5.64 2.29
N ASN A 111 19.33 5.38 1.60
CA ASN A 111 20.57 4.86 2.13
C ASN A 111 21.68 5.86 1.79
N GLY A 112 21.92 6.78 2.71
CA GLY A 112 22.95 7.80 2.58
C GLY A 112 24.32 7.28 3.01
N LYS A 113 25.33 8.09 2.78
CA LYS A 113 26.70 7.79 3.21
C LYS A 113 26.79 7.61 4.71
N ASP A 114 27.57 6.63 5.12
CA ASP A 114 28.01 6.51 6.50
C ASP A 114 29.16 7.52 6.74
N PRO A 115 28.96 8.53 7.61
CA PRO A 115 30.00 9.53 7.89
C PRO A 115 31.25 8.94 8.54
N ASP A 116 31.12 7.77 9.18
CA ASP A 116 32.23 7.09 9.87
C ASP A 116 32.97 6.11 8.93
N ALA A 117 32.43 5.82 7.75
CA ALA A 117 33.03 4.94 6.77
C ALA A 117 33.89 5.74 5.76
N VAL A 118 35.19 5.72 5.93
CA VAL A 118 36.17 6.49 5.14
C VAL A 118 36.07 6.21 3.62
N ASN A 119 35.59 5.05 3.21
CA ASN A 119 35.54 4.59 1.81
C ASN A 119 34.11 4.36 1.27
N ASP A 120 33.04 4.60 2.05
CA ASP A 120 31.68 4.42 1.58
C ASP A 120 31.15 5.71 0.93
N GLY A 121 31.39 5.82 -0.37
CA GLY A 121 30.88 6.91 -1.20
C GLY A 121 29.55 6.62 -1.85
N THR A 122 28.84 5.56 -1.46
CA THR A 122 27.61 5.11 -2.12
C THR A 122 26.38 5.71 -1.43
N GLU A 123 25.52 6.34 -2.23
CA GLU A 123 24.22 6.83 -1.81
C GLU A 123 23.15 6.24 -2.73
N ASN A 124 22.15 5.61 -2.14
CA ASN A 124 21.05 5.00 -2.88
C ASN A 124 19.72 5.53 -2.37
N SER A 125 18.85 5.92 -3.28
CA SER A 125 17.47 6.27 -2.96
C SER A 125 16.51 5.54 -3.89
N SER A 126 15.40 5.09 -3.33
CA SER A 126 14.35 4.40 -4.07
C SER A 126 13.00 5.00 -3.67
N LYS A 127 12.23 5.42 -4.66
CA LYS A 127 10.87 5.94 -4.48
C LYS A 127 9.91 5.04 -5.24
N ASN A 128 8.90 4.56 -4.54
CA ASN A 128 7.86 3.73 -5.12
C ASN A 128 6.49 4.41 -4.95
N TYR A 129 5.79 4.57 -6.05
CA TYR A 129 4.43 5.10 -6.10
C TYR A 129 3.51 3.98 -6.59
N THR A 130 2.48 3.67 -5.83
CA THR A 130 1.49 2.67 -6.25
C THR A 130 0.10 3.25 -6.14
N PHE A 131 -0.66 3.12 -7.20
CA PHE A 131 -2.07 3.40 -7.28
C PHE A 131 -2.80 2.07 -7.51
N ASN A 132 -3.82 1.79 -6.72
CA ASN A 132 -4.67 0.63 -6.88
C ASN A 132 -6.12 1.05 -6.71
N LEU A 133 -6.93 0.81 -7.73
CA LEU A 133 -8.38 1.01 -7.71
C LEU A 133 -9.04 -0.32 -7.99
N THR A 134 -9.96 -0.73 -7.12
CA THR A 134 -10.77 -1.92 -7.30
C THR A 134 -12.23 -1.58 -7.11
N HIS A 135 -13.06 -1.99 -8.04
CA HIS A 135 -14.51 -1.87 -7.98
C HIS A 135 -15.15 -3.23 -8.10
N ASN A 136 -15.92 -3.59 -7.09
CA ASN A 136 -16.67 -4.84 -7.03
C ASN A 136 -18.16 -4.53 -7.05
N GLY A 137 -18.92 -5.34 -7.75
CA GLY A 137 -20.37 -5.27 -7.70
C GLY A 137 -21.02 -6.64 -7.66
N ARG A 138 -22.17 -6.70 -7.02
CA ARG A 138 -23.01 -7.88 -6.92
C ARG A 138 -24.44 -7.50 -7.21
N ILE A 139 -25.01 -8.17 -8.22
CA ILE A 139 -26.40 -8.01 -8.61
C ILE A 139 -27.13 -9.32 -8.35
N SER A 140 -28.22 -9.28 -7.59
CA SER A 140 -29.07 -10.45 -7.31
C SER A 140 -30.29 -10.43 -8.22
N PHE A 141 -30.49 -11.53 -8.95
CA PHE A 141 -31.63 -11.72 -9.86
C PHE A 141 -32.61 -12.72 -9.25
N ASN A 142 -33.91 -12.50 -9.51
CA ASN A 142 -34.96 -13.45 -9.11
C ASN A 142 -35.30 -14.41 -10.27
N MET A 143 -34.27 -14.89 -10.98
CA MET A 143 -34.44 -15.78 -12.12
C MET A 143 -34.01 -17.22 -11.76
N PRO A 144 -34.72 -18.28 -12.21
CA PRO A 144 -34.36 -19.65 -11.88
C PRO A 144 -33.00 -20.06 -12.45
N LEU A 145 -32.59 -19.51 -13.58
CA LEU A 145 -31.35 -19.84 -14.27
C LEU A 145 -30.13 -18.99 -13.76
N MET A 146 -30.35 -17.76 -13.29
CA MET A 146 -29.29 -16.88 -12.82
C MET A 146 -29.71 -16.16 -11.54
N ARG A 147 -29.09 -16.52 -10.43
CA ARG A 147 -29.41 -15.97 -9.10
C ARG A 147 -28.59 -14.74 -8.75
N THR A 148 -27.31 -14.73 -9.13
CA THR A 148 -26.38 -13.68 -8.76
C THR A 148 -25.34 -13.48 -9.86
N LEU A 149 -25.07 -12.23 -10.19
CA LEU A 149 -23.93 -11.81 -11.00
C LEU A 149 -22.98 -11.02 -10.10
N ALA A 150 -21.76 -11.49 -9.96
CA ALA A 150 -20.68 -10.74 -9.32
C ALA A 150 -19.68 -10.30 -10.39
N TYR A 151 -19.18 -9.09 -10.28
CA TYR A 151 -18.14 -8.55 -11.15
C TYR A 151 -17.08 -7.78 -10.37
N THR A 152 -15.87 -7.78 -10.90
CA THR A 152 -14.72 -7.06 -10.32
C THR A 152 -13.96 -6.38 -11.44
N PHE A 153 -13.69 -5.09 -11.25
CA PHE A 153 -12.77 -4.30 -12.07
C PHE A 153 -11.62 -3.84 -11.20
N GLY A 154 -10.40 -4.03 -11.68
CA GLY A 154 -9.20 -3.58 -10.96
C GLY A 154 -8.22 -2.91 -11.89
N VAL A 155 -7.65 -1.78 -11.43
CA VAL A 155 -6.55 -1.09 -12.09
C VAL A 155 -5.45 -0.88 -11.06
N THR A 156 -4.26 -1.38 -11.37
CA THR A 156 -3.07 -1.17 -10.56
C THR A 156 -1.97 -0.59 -11.43
N THR A 157 -1.38 0.48 -10.98
CA THR A 157 -0.16 1.02 -11.59
C THR A 157 0.88 1.30 -10.51
N SER A 158 2.13 1.03 -10.82
CA SER A 158 3.24 1.34 -9.93
C SER A 158 4.39 1.94 -10.71
N LYS A 159 5.07 2.89 -10.09
CA LYS A 159 6.27 3.51 -10.61
C LYS A 159 7.37 3.42 -9.57
N LEU A 160 8.51 2.86 -9.96
CA LEU A 160 9.70 2.76 -9.14
C LEU A 160 10.78 3.66 -9.74
N ASP A 161 11.19 4.67 -8.98
CA ASP A 161 12.32 5.54 -9.31
C ASP A 161 13.49 5.17 -8.38
N THR A 162 14.57 4.67 -8.93
CA THR A 162 15.78 4.33 -8.16
C THR A 162 16.94 5.20 -8.63
N ARG A 163 17.60 5.81 -7.67
CA ARG A 163 18.79 6.62 -7.92
C ARG A 163 19.95 6.06 -7.11
N ASN A 164 21.02 5.73 -7.82
CA ASN A 164 22.28 5.28 -7.22
C ASN A 164 23.36 6.30 -7.57
N SER A 165 24.09 6.78 -6.58
CA SER A 165 25.26 7.62 -6.78
C SER A 165 26.45 7.03 -6.05
N LYS A 166 27.60 6.99 -6.72
CA LYS A 166 28.86 6.54 -6.14
C LYS A 166 29.90 7.63 -6.35
N ILE A 167 30.48 8.11 -5.28
CA ILE A 167 31.63 9.02 -5.35
C ILE A 167 32.88 8.13 -5.31
N VAL A 168 33.60 8.14 -6.41
CA VAL A 168 34.90 7.45 -6.49
C VAL A 168 35.95 8.51 -6.20
N PRO A 169 36.74 8.42 -5.10
CA PRO A 169 37.85 9.31 -4.89
C PRO A 169 38.90 9.03 -5.98
N VAL A 170 39.20 10.03 -6.78
CA VAL A 170 40.29 9.95 -7.74
C VAL A 170 41.58 10.20 -6.95
N SER A 171 42.49 9.25 -6.98
CA SER A 171 43.76 9.28 -6.23
C SER A 171 44.76 10.36 -6.69
N SER A 172 44.40 11.19 -7.64
CA SER A 172 45.16 12.32 -8.17
C SER A 172 44.28 13.56 -8.28
N GLY A 173 43.79 14.05 -7.16
CA GLY A 173 43.23 15.37 -6.96
C GLY A 173 42.52 15.99 -8.15
N LEU A 174 41.34 15.56 -8.56
CA LEU A 174 40.42 16.33 -9.39
C LEU A 174 39.08 15.63 -9.59
N LEU A 175 38.03 16.31 -9.13
CA LEU A 175 36.61 16.24 -9.47
C LEU A 175 35.86 14.90 -9.36
N PRO A 176 34.74 14.87 -8.64
CA PRO A 176 33.84 13.71 -8.58
C PRO A 176 33.13 13.53 -9.92
N ILE A 177 33.22 12.31 -10.49
CA ILE A 177 32.40 11.93 -11.62
C ILE A 177 31.03 11.46 -11.08
N ILE A 178 29.99 12.23 -11.35
CA ILE A 178 28.61 11.84 -11.05
C ILE A 178 28.07 11.13 -12.27
N THR A 179 27.92 9.81 -12.20
CA THR A 179 27.16 9.03 -13.19
C THR A 179 25.74 8.83 -12.66
N ALA A 180 24.78 9.55 -13.24
CA ALA A 180 23.36 9.30 -13.05
C ALA A 180 22.87 8.39 -14.19
N ARG A 181 22.22 7.28 -13.86
CA ARG A 181 21.34 6.51 -14.74
C ARG A 181 20.03 6.25 -14.03
#